data_7b3b88856fa24068dde1b33f78ad6c0e
#
_entry.id   7b3b88856fa24068dde1b33f78ad6c0e
#
_cell.length_a   1.000
_cell.length_b   1.000
_cell.length_c   1.000
_cell.angle_alpha   90.00
_cell.angle_beta   90.00
_cell.angle_gamma   90.00
#
_symmetry.space_group_name_H-M   'P 1'
#
loop_
_entity.id
_entity.type
_entity.pdbx_description
1 polymer ?
#
loop_
_entity_poly.entity_id
_entity_poly.type
_entity_poly.pdbx_seq_one_letter_code
_entity_poly.pdbx_strand_id
1 'polypeptide(L)'
;MAAGAADARIQAAGPAAPHPPDADPMPKPPLTIRMQASDNVAIVANDSGLDAGTVLADGLVLRDRVPQGHKVALVAIPAQAPVLRYGVSIGLARQAIPAGSWVHERLLQMPEAMSLAGLPMATVKPAPLPPLAGYSFEGYRNADGSVGTRNILAITQTVQCVAGVTDFALRRIKAELLPKYPHVDDVVALEHGYGCGVAIDAPDAVVPIRTLRNISLNPNFGGEVMVVSLGCEKLQPERLLPPGSLAIVDQRQPEAEALDVVRLQDDAHVGFMSMVEAIVRQAEPHLQRLDQRRRETVPASELVVGVQCGGSDAFSGVTANPAVGFCTDLLVRAGASVMFSEVTEVRDGIDQLTARASTPAVAQALIDQMAWYDAYLQRGSADRSANTTPGNKQGGLSNITEKAMGSIVKSGTATITGVLAPGDKLKTRGLTFAATPASDFICGTLQLAAGMNLHVFTTGRGTPYGLAAVPVIKVATRSDLARRWHDLMDLNAGSIADGSASIEDVGWQLFRLMLDVASGRQKTWAEHWGLHNALVLFNPAPVT
;
A
#
# COMPACT_ATOMS: atom_id res chain seq x y z
N MET A 1 -50.01 12.81 -27.01
CA MET A 1 -50.38 11.76 -26.04
C MET A 1 -49.09 11.04 -25.69
N ALA A 2 -48.46 11.43 -24.66
CA ALA A 2 -48.27 10.87 -23.34
C ALA A 2 -47.53 9.53 -23.43
N ALA A 3 -46.26 9.49 -23.18
CA ALA A 3 -45.50 9.36 -21.90
C ALA A 3 -45.44 7.89 -21.44
N GLY A 4 -44.29 7.44 -21.14
CA GLY A 4 -43.97 6.18 -20.45
C GLY A 4 -42.48 5.97 -20.27
N ALA A 5 -41.79 6.84 -19.54
CA ALA A 5 -40.46 6.57 -19.03
C ALA A 5 -40.58 5.60 -17.87
N ALA A 6 -40.02 4.41 -17.99
CA ALA A 6 -39.91 3.45 -16.90
C ALA A 6 -38.66 3.78 -16.09
N ASP A 7 -38.89 4.37 -14.92
CA ASP A 7 -37.94 4.65 -13.86
C ASP A 7 -37.52 3.30 -13.20
N ALA A 8 -36.39 2.73 -13.60
CA ALA A 8 -35.78 1.60 -12.92
C ALA A 8 -35.06 2.11 -11.65
N ARG A 9 -35.81 2.25 -10.55
CA ARG A 9 -35.23 2.50 -9.22
C ARG A 9 -34.43 1.28 -8.80
N ILE A 10 -33.12 1.45 -8.74
CA ILE A 10 -32.24 0.58 -7.96
C ILE A 10 -32.71 0.71 -6.51
N GLN A 11 -33.36 -0.32 -5.98
CA GLN A 11 -33.62 -0.43 -4.56
C GLN A 11 -32.27 -0.65 -3.86
N ALA A 12 -31.65 0.43 -3.40
CA ALA A 12 -30.64 0.35 -2.38
C ALA A 12 -31.26 -0.34 -1.16
N ALA A 13 -30.66 -1.41 -0.68
CA ALA A 13 -31.00 -1.96 0.61
C ALA A 13 -30.94 -0.79 1.63
N GLY A 14 -32.07 -0.51 2.26
CA GLY A 14 -32.19 0.59 3.19
C GLY A 14 -31.17 0.47 4.33
N PRO A 15 -30.77 1.59 4.94
CA PRO A 15 -29.84 1.56 6.06
C PRO A 15 -30.40 0.63 7.13
N ALA A 16 -29.56 -0.30 7.62
CA ALA A 16 -29.88 -1.09 8.80
C ALA A 16 -30.34 -0.13 9.91
N ALA A 17 -31.42 -0.48 10.59
CA ALA A 17 -31.97 0.33 11.66
C ALA A 17 -30.85 0.74 12.63
N PRO A 18 -30.82 1.99 13.12
CA PRO A 18 -29.81 2.42 14.09
C PRO A 18 -29.89 1.47 15.28
N HIS A 19 -28.77 0.86 15.62
CA HIS A 19 -28.64 0.11 16.86
C HIS A 19 -29.04 1.03 18.02
N PRO A 20 -29.81 0.54 19.00
CA PRO A 20 -30.11 1.33 20.18
C PRO A 20 -28.79 1.81 20.79
N PRO A 21 -28.74 3.02 21.38
CA PRO A 21 -27.54 3.50 22.06
C PRO A 21 -27.16 2.44 23.10
N ASP A 22 -25.94 1.86 22.90
CA ASP A 22 -25.39 0.92 23.85
C ASP A 22 -25.41 1.58 25.23
N ALA A 23 -25.95 0.87 26.23
CA ALA A 23 -25.81 1.26 27.62
C ALA A 23 -24.33 1.55 27.88
N ASP A 24 -24.02 2.64 28.61
CA ASP A 24 -22.67 3.06 28.94
C ASP A 24 -21.83 1.82 29.30
N PRO A 25 -20.84 1.44 28.52
CA PRO A 25 -20.11 0.21 28.77
C PRO A 25 -19.42 0.34 30.13
N MET A 26 -19.60 -0.65 30.98
CA MET A 26 -18.85 -0.76 32.25
C MET A 26 -17.38 -0.41 31.96
N PRO A 27 -16.73 0.43 32.78
CA PRO A 27 -15.35 0.82 32.53
C PRO A 27 -14.47 -0.43 32.41
N LYS A 28 -13.86 -0.62 31.23
CA LYS A 28 -12.95 -1.73 30.99
C LYS A 28 -11.79 -1.63 31.98
N PRO A 29 -11.32 -2.76 32.54
CA PRO A 29 -10.17 -2.75 33.44
C PRO A 29 -8.96 -2.11 32.75
N PRO A 30 -8.00 -1.53 33.50
CA PRO A 30 -6.78 -0.98 32.96
C PRO A 30 -6.03 -2.05 32.16
N LEU A 31 -5.78 -1.78 30.87
CA LEU A 31 -5.13 -2.70 29.96
C LEU A 31 -3.88 -2.04 29.36
N THR A 32 -2.75 -2.71 29.50
CA THR A 32 -1.48 -2.32 28.88
C THR A 32 -0.91 -3.49 28.09
N ILE A 33 -0.23 -3.18 26.97
CA ILE A 33 0.40 -4.17 26.10
C ILE A 33 1.90 -3.98 26.11
N ARG A 34 2.61 -5.02 26.57
CA ARG A 34 4.07 -5.14 26.57
C ARG A 34 4.45 -6.17 25.51
N MET A 35 5.34 -5.82 24.58
CA MET A 35 5.66 -6.67 23.43
C MET A 35 6.69 -7.75 23.77
N GLN A 36 7.71 -7.40 24.56
CA GLN A 36 8.79 -8.31 24.95
C GLN A 36 9.02 -8.22 26.46
N ALA A 37 9.48 -9.31 27.06
CA ALA A 37 9.78 -9.35 28.48
C ALA A 37 10.91 -8.35 28.89
N SER A 38 11.78 -7.97 27.96
CA SER A 38 12.83 -6.97 28.14
C SER A 38 12.35 -5.53 28.05
N ASP A 39 11.14 -5.27 27.52
CA ASP A 39 10.63 -3.90 27.37
C ASP A 39 10.43 -3.25 28.74
N ASN A 40 10.87 -2.01 28.88
CA ASN A 40 10.69 -1.22 30.10
C ASN A 40 9.53 -0.21 29.98
N VAL A 41 8.79 -0.27 28.86
CA VAL A 41 7.54 0.45 28.64
C VAL A 41 6.45 -0.49 28.13
N ALA A 42 5.18 -0.11 28.38
CA ALA A 42 4.01 -0.73 27.77
C ALA A 42 3.09 0.34 27.18
N ILE A 43 2.28 0.02 26.16
CA ILE A 43 1.27 0.94 25.65
C ILE A 43 -0.06 0.75 26.35
N VAL A 44 -0.78 1.84 26.58
CA VAL A 44 -2.15 1.84 27.13
C VAL A 44 -3.13 1.47 26.00
N ALA A 45 -3.94 0.45 26.21
CA ALA A 45 -4.90 -0.04 25.20
C ALA A 45 -6.32 0.54 25.36
N ASN A 46 -6.68 1.02 26.54
CA ASN A 46 -8.01 1.58 26.80
C ASN A 46 -8.36 2.77 25.89
N ASP A 47 -9.57 2.77 25.31
CA ASP A 47 -10.02 3.76 24.29
C ASP A 47 -9.91 5.23 24.76
N SER A 48 -10.18 5.50 26.05
CA SER A 48 -10.06 6.84 26.65
C SER A 48 -8.66 7.16 27.19
N GLY A 49 -7.71 6.22 27.10
CA GLY A 49 -6.49 6.24 27.90
C GLY A 49 -6.74 5.86 29.35
N LEU A 50 -5.76 6.12 30.21
CA LEU A 50 -5.84 5.87 31.67
C LEU A 50 -5.44 7.13 32.44
N ASP A 51 -6.19 7.46 33.47
CA ASP A 51 -5.94 8.65 34.29
C ASP A 51 -4.83 8.42 35.32
N ALA A 52 -4.22 9.50 35.80
CA ALA A 52 -3.29 9.47 36.93
C ALA A 52 -3.96 8.85 38.15
N GLY A 53 -3.19 8.06 38.91
CA GLY A 53 -3.70 7.31 40.06
C GLY A 53 -4.31 5.94 39.70
N THR A 54 -4.48 5.61 38.43
CA THR A 54 -4.92 4.26 38.01
C THR A 54 -3.90 3.23 38.44
N VAL A 55 -4.36 2.12 39.02
CA VAL A 55 -3.53 0.99 39.41
C VAL A 55 -3.60 -0.08 38.33
N LEU A 56 -2.46 -0.44 37.76
CA LEU A 56 -2.34 -1.53 36.78
C LEU A 56 -2.38 -2.90 37.46
N ALA A 57 -2.55 -3.96 36.66
CA ALA A 57 -2.71 -5.33 37.17
C ALA A 57 -1.49 -5.84 37.99
N ASP A 58 -0.30 -5.31 37.73
CA ASP A 58 0.95 -5.62 38.45
C ASP A 58 1.16 -4.72 39.70
N GLY A 59 0.19 -3.85 40.03
CA GLY A 59 0.26 -2.92 41.16
C GLY A 59 0.95 -1.59 40.85
N LEU A 60 1.42 -1.36 39.62
CA LEU A 60 2.00 -0.07 39.22
C LEU A 60 0.93 1.02 39.21
N VAL A 61 1.20 2.14 39.88
CA VAL A 61 0.32 3.32 39.92
C VAL A 61 0.78 4.34 38.87
N LEU A 62 -0.15 4.77 38.00
CA LEU A 62 0.13 5.81 37.02
C LEU A 62 0.35 7.17 37.69
N ARG A 63 1.42 7.86 37.32
CA ARG A 63 1.75 9.21 37.81
C ARG A 63 1.06 10.29 36.97
N ASP A 64 0.88 10.01 35.68
CA ASP A 64 0.32 10.93 34.71
C ASP A 64 -0.90 10.29 34.06
N ARG A 65 -1.78 11.12 33.46
CA ARG A 65 -2.73 10.61 32.49
C ARG A 65 -1.98 10.14 31.23
N VAL A 66 -2.18 8.89 30.83
CA VAL A 66 -1.55 8.30 29.64
C VAL A 66 -2.61 8.08 28.56
N PRO A 67 -2.53 8.78 27.40
CA PRO A 67 -3.48 8.60 26.31
C PRO A 67 -3.42 7.18 25.72
N GLN A 68 -4.48 6.77 25.02
CA GLN A 68 -4.50 5.52 24.27
C GLN A 68 -3.33 5.44 23.27
N GLY A 69 -2.68 4.28 23.19
CA GLY A 69 -1.51 4.03 22.32
C GLY A 69 -0.21 4.62 22.87
N HIS A 70 -0.25 5.50 23.88
CA HIS A 70 0.95 6.04 24.47
C HIS A 70 1.56 5.09 25.50
N LYS A 71 2.87 5.29 25.73
CA LYS A 71 3.69 4.45 26.59
C LYS A 71 3.65 4.89 28.03
N VAL A 72 3.60 3.93 28.95
CA VAL A 72 3.87 4.09 30.37
C VAL A 72 5.20 3.41 30.73
N ALA A 73 6.02 4.05 31.55
CA ALA A 73 7.24 3.45 32.10
C ALA A 73 6.86 2.37 33.12
N LEU A 74 7.25 1.12 32.88
CA LEU A 74 7.00 -0.01 33.80
C LEU A 74 7.93 -0.01 35.00
N VAL A 75 9.11 0.54 34.82
CA VAL A 75 10.17 0.71 35.83
C VAL A 75 10.75 2.12 35.74
N ALA A 76 11.49 2.56 36.77
CA ALA A 76 12.25 3.80 36.68
C ALA A 76 13.35 3.68 35.63
N ILE A 77 13.42 4.65 34.70
CA ILE A 77 14.41 4.70 33.63
C ILE A 77 15.36 5.87 33.93
N PRO A 78 16.65 5.62 34.25
CA PRO A 78 17.62 6.69 34.48
C PRO A 78 17.82 7.60 33.26
N ALA A 79 18.29 8.82 33.47
CA ALA A 79 18.74 9.67 32.37
C ALA A 79 19.83 8.96 31.55
N GLN A 80 19.80 9.11 30.24
CA GLN A 80 20.68 8.46 29.26
C GLN A 80 20.55 6.91 29.20
N ALA A 81 19.63 6.31 29.95
CA ALA A 81 19.34 4.87 29.80
C ALA A 81 18.41 4.61 28.60
N PRO A 82 18.49 3.42 27.98
CA PRO A 82 17.65 3.08 26.85
C PRO A 82 16.18 2.88 27.26
N VAL A 83 15.27 3.44 26.47
CA VAL A 83 13.85 3.11 26.50
C VAL A 83 13.64 1.94 25.54
N LEU A 84 13.21 0.80 26.09
CA LEU A 84 13.10 -0.47 25.36
C LEU A 84 11.66 -0.75 24.96
N ARG A 85 11.44 -1.01 23.67
CA ARG A 85 10.20 -1.52 23.10
C ARG A 85 10.52 -2.47 21.94
N TYR A 86 9.74 -3.54 21.77
CA TYR A 86 10.03 -4.62 20.82
C TYR A 86 11.37 -5.33 21.07
N GLY A 87 11.87 -5.29 22.29
CA GLY A 87 13.18 -5.83 22.65
C GLY A 87 14.37 -5.00 22.22
N VAL A 88 14.16 -3.81 21.64
CA VAL A 88 15.21 -2.91 21.14
C VAL A 88 15.10 -1.52 21.76
N SER A 89 16.19 -0.74 21.70
CA SER A 89 16.18 0.65 22.14
C SER A 89 15.46 1.52 21.09
N ILE A 90 14.37 2.17 21.50
CA ILE A 90 13.69 3.18 20.69
C ILE A 90 14.20 4.60 20.99
N GLY A 91 15.17 4.76 21.86
CA GLY A 91 15.80 6.03 22.21
C GLY A 91 16.41 6.01 23.59
N LEU A 92 17.20 7.04 23.89
CA LEU A 92 17.73 7.27 25.23
C LEU A 92 16.86 8.29 25.99
N ALA A 93 16.60 8.03 27.26
CA ALA A 93 15.86 8.96 28.10
C ALA A 93 16.66 10.27 28.29
N ARG A 94 16.10 11.42 27.92
CA ARG A 94 16.74 12.74 28.07
C ARG A 94 16.91 13.14 29.54
N GLN A 95 16.03 12.63 30.38
CA GLN A 95 16.02 12.83 31.84
C GLN A 95 15.52 11.55 32.50
N ALA A 96 15.66 11.44 33.82
CA ALA A 96 15.13 10.32 34.57
C ALA A 96 13.59 10.27 34.43
N ILE A 97 13.05 9.10 34.11
CA ILE A 97 11.62 8.85 33.96
C ILE A 97 11.19 7.90 35.08
N PRO A 98 10.41 8.36 36.05
CA PRO A 98 9.90 7.49 37.12
C PRO A 98 8.96 6.40 36.61
N ALA A 99 8.87 5.26 37.29
CA ALA A 99 7.88 4.24 37.03
C ALA A 99 6.46 4.83 37.13
N GLY A 100 5.56 4.42 36.21
CA GLY A 100 4.20 4.95 36.13
C GLY A 100 4.05 6.26 35.34
N SER A 101 5.15 6.87 34.88
CA SER A 101 5.10 8.11 34.10
C SER A 101 4.74 7.87 32.65
N TRP A 102 4.06 8.85 32.03
CA TRP A 102 3.82 8.89 30.59
C TRP A 102 5.14 9.11 29.82
N VAL A 103 5.48 8.19 28.93
CA VAL A 103 6.66 8.27 28.06
C VAL A 103 6.26 8.74 26.67
N HIS A 104 6.68 9.93 26.27
CA HIS A 104 6.37 10.56 25.00
C HIS A 104 7.64 11.01 24.26
N GLU A 105 7.52 11.43 23.01
CA GLU A 105 8.64 11.73 22.09
C GLU A 105 9.64 12.76 22.63
N ARG A 106 9.16 13.74 23.44
CA ARG A 106 10.04 14.81 23.98
C ARG A 106 11.00 14.32 25.05
N LEU A 107 10.68 13.19 25.68
CA LEU A 107 11.52 12.56 26.70
C LEU A 107 12.63 11.68 26.08
N LEU A 108 12.58 11.41 24.78
CA LEU A 108 13.50 10.52 24.10
C LEU A 108 14.45 11.27 23.18
N GLN A 109 15.73 10.90 23.25
CA GLN A 109 16.70 11.19 22.21
C GLN A 109 16.69 10.01 21.24
N MET A 110 16.41 10.29 19.95
CA MET A 110 16.39 9.25 18.91
C MET A 110 17.79 8.63 18.77
N PRO A 111 17.91 7.31 18.56
CA PRO A 111 19.19 6.66 18.29
C PRO A 111 19.80 7.12 16.97
N GLU A 112 21.13 7.02 16.85
CA GLU A 112 21.78 7.13 15.55
C GLU A 112 21.33 6.02 14.59
N ALA A 113 21.44 6.29 13.28
CA ALA A 113 21.13 5.26 12.28
C ALA A 113 22.09 4.08 12.40
N MET A 114 21.57 2.87 12.32
CA MET A 114 22.41 1.66 12.27
C MET A 114 23.37 1.73 11.09
N SER A 115 24.65 1.37 11.33
CA SER A 115 25.65 1.25 10.27
C SER A 115 25.20 0.21 9.22
N LEU A 116 25.41 0.52 7.95
CA LEU A 116 25.21 -0.44 6.87
C LEU A 116 26.40 -1.40 6.66
N ALA A 117 27.51 -1.18 7.39
CA ALA A 117 28.66 -2.06 7.35
C ALA A 117 28.58 -3.15 8.43
N GLY A 118 29.04 -4.36 8.08
CA GLY A 118 29.11 -5.48 9.03
C GLY A 118 27.78 -6.11 9.40
N LEU A 119 26.73 -5.88 8.61
CA LEU A 119 25.42 -6.48 8.81
C LEU A 119 25.44 -8.01 8.57
N PRO A 120 24.57 -8.77 9.25
CA PRO A 120 24.43 -10.20 8.97
C PRO A 120 23.91 -10.43 7.55
N MET A 121 24.52 -11.37 6.81
CA MET A 121 24.22 -11.62 5.41
C MET A 121 23.64 -13.03 5.22
N ALA A 122 22.32 -13.14 5.13
CA ALA A 122 21.59 -14.42 4.97
C ALA A 122 21.94 -15.45 6.06
N THR A 123 22.02 -15.01 7.31
CA THR A 123 22.47 -15.82 8.46
C THR A 123 21.33 -16.59 9.13
N VAL A 124 20.09 -16.10 8.97
CA VAL A 124 18.89 -16.71 9.53
C VAL A 124 18.15 -17.46 8.43
N LYS A 125 17.96 -18.75 8.60
CA LYS A 125 17.11 -19.58 7.72
C LYS A 125 15.82 -19.92 8.48
N PRO A 126 14.71 -19.22 8.19
CA PRO A 126 13.43 -19.59 8.77
C PRO A 126 13.11 -21.06 8.49
N ALA A 127 12.53 -21.74 9.45
CA ALA A 127 12.09 -23.11 9.21
C ALA A 127 11.09 -23.14 8.05
N PRO A 128 11.25 -24.04 7.06
CA PRO A 128 10.33 -24.12 5.95
C PRO A 128 8.94 -24.52 6.47
N LEU A 129 7.97 -23.64 6.25
CA LEU A 129 6.57 -23.93 6.57
C LEU A 129 5.97 -24.79 5.45
N PRO A 130 5.07 -25.73 5.77
CA PRO A 130 4.40 -26.54 4.75
C PRO A 130 3.70 -25.67 3.71
N PRO A 131 3.77 -26.03 2.40
CA PRO A 131 3.01 -25.35 1.37
C PRO A 131 1.51 -25.32 1.72
N LEU A 132 0.87 -24.19 1.41
CA LEU A 132 -0.56 -24.00 1.58
C LEU A 132 -1.25 -24.24 0.24
N ALA A 133 -1.72 -25.47 0.01
CA ALA A 133 -2.36 -25.88 -1.24
C ALA A 133 -3.89 -25.78 -1.19
N GLY A 134 -4.53 -25.76 -2.37
CA GLY A 134 -6.00 -25.83 -2.51
C GLY A 134 -6.72 -24.49 -2.41
N TYR A 135 -6.02 -23.38 -2.24
CA TYR A 135 -6.62 -22.04 -2.26
C TYR A 135 -6.57 -21.45 -3.65
N SER A 136 -7.69 -20.87 -4.09
CA SER A 136 -7.87 -20.29 -5.43
C SER A 136 -8.75 -19.04 -5.37
N PHE A 137 -8.75 -18.29 -6.46
CA PHE A 137 -9.66 -17.17 -6.69
C PHE A 137 -10.10 -17.14 -8.17
N GLU A 138 -11.14 -16.39 -8.46
CA GLU A 138 -11.63 -16.17 -9.83
C GLU A 138 -10.92 -14.95 -10.42
N GLY A 139 -9.94 -15.18 -11.31
CA GLY A 139 -9.09 -14.13 -11.91
C GLY A 139 -9.21 -14.06 -13.43
N TYR A 140 -8.64 -13.02 -14.01
CA TYR A 140 -8.56 -12.84 -15.46
C TYR A 140 -7.13 -13.18 -15.93
N ARG A 141 -6.97 -14.31 -16.62
CA ARG A 141 -5.66 -14.70 -17.17
C ARG A 141 -5.34 -13.88 -18.40
N ASN A 142 -4.14 -13.35 -18.46
CA ASN A 142 -3.59 -12.61 -19.60
C ASN A 142 -2.77 -13.53 -20.52
N ALA A 143 -2.52 -13.07 -21.74
CA ALA A 143 -1.76 -13.83 -22.74
C ALA A 143 -0.31 -14.13 -22.32
N ASP A 144 0.30 -13.28 -21.49
CA ASP A 144 1.62 -13.48 -20.91
C ASP A 144 1.65 -14.43 -19.69
N GLY A 145 0.49 -14.96 -19.32
CA GLY A 145 0.31 -15.84 -18.17
C GLY A 145 0.06 -15.11 -16.83
N SER A 146 0.22 -13.78 -16.77
CA SER A 146 -0.14 -13.01 -15.58
C SER A 146 -1.66 -13.04 -15.32
N VAL A 147 -2.07 -12.74 -14.08
CA VAL A 147 -3.49 -12.78 -13.71
C VAL A 147 -3.93 -11.46 -13.10
N GLY A 148 -4.97 -10.86 -13.67
CA GLY A 148 -5.66 -9.71 -13.12
C GLY A 148 -6.74 -10.11 -12.11
N THR A 149 -6.95 -9.30 -11.08
CA THR A 149 -8.09 -9.38 -10.16
C THR A 149 -9.25 -8.51 -10.63
N ARG A 150 -8.99 -7.64 -11.60
CA ARG A 150 -9.94 -6.75 -12.27
C ARG A 150 -9.72 -6.77 -13.77
N ASN A 151 -10.72 -6.28 -14.49
CA ASN A 151 -10.74 -6.15 -15.95
C ASN A 151 -11.03 -4.69 -16.31
N ILE A 152 -9.99 -3.87 -16.40
CA ILE A 152 -10.07 -2.40 -16.47
C ILE A 152 -9.45 -1.92 -17.77
N LEU A 153 -10.09 -0.95 -18.45
CA LEU A 153 -9.43 -0.17 -19.48
C LEU A 153 -8.65 0.99 -18.82
N ALA A 154 -7.32 0.99 -18.98
CA ALA A 154 -6.49 2.08 -18.54
C ALA A 154 -6.09 2.99 -19.70
N ILE A 155 -6.35 4.30 -19.56
CA ILE A 155 -5.91 5.33 -20.51
C ILE A 155 -4.60 5.91 -19.98
N THR A 156 -3.50 5.53 -20.61
CA THR A 156 -2.15 6.01 -20.27
C THR A 156 -1.95 7.42 -20.82
N GLN A 157 -1.39 8.31 -20.01
CA GLN A 157 -1.03 9.66 -20.42
C GLN A 157 0.49 9.80 -20.55
N THR A 158 0.95 10.62 -21.50
CA THR A 158 2.38 10.93 -21.62
C THR A 158 2.77 12.22 -20.91
N VAL A 159 1.79 13.09 -20.64
CA VAL A 159 2.02 14.41 -20.05
C VAL A 159 0.78 14.93 -19.33
N GLN A 160 0.96 15.70 -18.29
CA GLN A 160 -0.14 16.30 -17.52
C GLN A 160 -1.06 17.21 -18.36
N CYS A 161 -0.55 17.82 -19.43
CA CYS A 161 -1.34 18.74 -20.28
C CYS A 161 -2.60 18.10 -20.87
N VAL A 162 -2.63 16.78 -21.03
CA VAL A 162 -3.79 16.06 -21.60
C VAL A 162 -4.82 15.66 -20.54
N ALA A 163 -4.52 15.84 -19.24
CA ALA A 163 -5.36 15.33 -18.16
C ALA A 163 -6.81 15.84 -18.24
N GLY A 164 -7.02 17.14 -18.44
CA GLY A 164 -8.38 17.71 -18.50
C GLY A 164 -9.22 17.21 -19.68
N VAL A 165 -8.61 16.97 -20.86
CA VAL A 165 -9.29 16.40 -22.02
C VAL A 165 -9.62 14.94 -21.77
N THR A 166 -8.65 14.21 -21.23
CA THR A 166 -8.82 12.77 -20.90
C THR A 166 -9.89 12.57 -19.83
N ASP A 167 -9.92 13.39 -18.77
CA ASP A 167 -10.95 13.33 -17.72
C ASP A 167 -12.36 13.60 -18.30
N PHE A 168 -12.49 14.58 -19.19
CA PHE A 168 -13.76 14.83 -19.86
C PHE A 168 -14.20 13.64 -20.73
N ALA A 169 -13.28 13.05 -21.50
CA ALA A 169 -13.54 11.86 -22.31
C ALA A 169 -13.87 10.65 -21.42
N LEU A 170 -13.16 10.47 -20.31
CA LEU A 170 -13.39 9.40 -19.33
C LEU A 170 -14.82 9.42 -18.78
N ARG A 171 -15.33 10.59 -18.40
CA ARG A 171 -16.73 10.73 -17.95
C ARG A 171 -17.74 10.31 -19.02
N ARG A 172 -17.49 10.68 -20.28
CA ARG A 172 -18.32 10.24 -21.40
C ARG A 172 -18.24 8.75 -21.65
N ILE A 173 -17.03 8.17 -21.66
CA ILE A 173 -16.83 6.73 -21.82
C ILE A 173 -17.59 5.95 -20.73
N LYS A 174 -17.47 6.38 -19.46
CA LYS A 174 -18.20 5.74 -18.34
C LYS A 174 -19.72 5.86 -18.47
N ALA A 175 -20.22 6.96 -18.99
CA ALA A 175 -21.67 7.18 -19.15
C ALA A 175 -22.27 6.53 -20.40
N GLU A 176 -21.54 6.56 -21.53
CA GLU A 176 -22.09 6.23 -22.85
C GLU A 176 -21.62 4.85 -23.38
N LEU A 177 -20.40 4.41 -23.03
CA LEU A 177 -19.81 3.18 -23.55
C LEU A 177 -19.78 2.06 -22.52
N LEU A 178 -19.25 2.29 -21.33
CA LEU A 178 -19.03 1.25 -20.32
C LEU A 178 -20.30 0.41 -20.02
N PRO A 179 -21.51 0.98 -19.94
CA PRO A 179 -22.72 0.17 -19.74
C PRO A 179 -23.03 -0.87 -20.83
N LYS A 180 -22.41 -0.74 -22.02
CA LYS A 180 -22.56 -1.71 -23.14
C LYS A 180 -21.63 -2.91 -22.97
N TYR A 181 -20.65 -2.83 -22.05
CA TYR A 181 -19.58 -3.81 -21.84
C TYR A 181 -19.58 -4.34 -20.41
N PRO A 182 -20.56 -5.20 -20.05
CA PRO A 182 -20.83 -5.59 -18.66
C PRO A 182 -19.72 -6.41 -17.99
N HIS A 183 -18.75 -6.93 -18.75
CA HIS A 183 -17.63 -7.68 -18.21
C HIS A 183 -16.37 -6.81 -17.99
N VAL A 184 -16.45 -5.52 -18.26
CA VAL A 184 -15.40 -4.54 -17.93
C VAL A 184 -15.75 -3.89 -16.60
N ASP A 185 -14.84 -3.99 -15.63
CA ASP A 185 -15.09 -3.51 -14.26
C ASP A 185 -15.09 -1.97 -14.19
N ASP A 186 -14.19 -1.29 -14.91
CA ASP A 186 -14.11 0.18 -14.95
C ASP A 186 -13.25 0.68 -16.12
N VAL A 187 -13.23 2.00 -16.32
CA VAL A 187 -12.28 2.73 -17.18
C VAL A 187 -11.58 3.78 -16.34
N VAL A 188 -10.26 3.85 -16.37
CA VAL A 188 -9.47 4.75 -15.53
C VAL A 188 -8.44 5.51 -16.36
N ALA A 189 -8.13 6.74 -15.95
CA ALA A 189 -7.01 7.50 -16.49
C ALA A 189 -5.80 7.36 -15.55
N LEU A 190 -4.63 7.07 -16.12
CA LEU A 190 -3.37 7.03 -15.38
C LEU A 190 -2.77 8.44 -15.33
N GLU A 191 -3.41 9.32 -14.56
CA GLU A 191 -3.03 10.73 -14.43
C GLU A 191 -1.75 10.90 -13.61
N HIS A 192 -0.86 11.77 -14.08
CA HIS A 192 0.40 12.11 -13.41
C HIS A 192 0.93 13.49 -13.80
N GLY A 193 1.83 14.05 -12.99
CA GLY A 193 2.45 15.36 -13.22
C GLY A 193 3.79 15.34 -14.00
N TYR A 194 4.10 14.28 -14.75
CA TYR A 194 5.37 14.08 -15.45
C TYR A 194 5.23 14.34 -16.97
N GLY A 195 6.34 14.35 -17.71
CA GLY A 195 6.38 14.28 -19.17
C GLY A 195 6.81 15.58 -19.89
N CYS A 196 6.62 16.76 -19.30
CA CYS A 196 7.02 18.04 -19.88
C CYS A 196 8.31 18.55 -19.21
N GLY A 197 8.34 19.59 -18.47
CA GLY A 197 9.51 20.28 -17.90
C GLY A 197 10.50 19.43 -17.08
N VAL A 198 10.98 18.32 -17.61
CA VAL A 198 11.84 17.34 -16.93
C VAL A 198 13.16 17.16 -17.69
N ALA A 199 14.24 16.86 -16.96
CA ALA A 199 15.52 16.46 -17.54
C ALA A 199 15.43 14.99 -17.99
N ILE A 200 14.80 14.76 -19.17
CA ILE A 200 14.37 13.43 -19.63
C ILE A 200 15.52 12.44 -19.86
N ASP A 201 16.76 12.97 -20.07
CA ASP A 201 17.97 12.18 -20.29
C ASP A 201 18.86 12.06 -19.03
N ALA A 202 18.44 12.67 -17.91
CA ALA A 202 19.16 12.51 -16.65
C ALA A 202 19.09 11.05 -16.17
N PRO A 203 20.16 10.52 -15.53
CA PRO A 203 20.18 9.12 -15.09
C PRO A 203 18.98 8.72 -14.24
N ASP A 204 18.53 9.59 -13.32
CA ASP A 204 17.42 9.33 -12.43
C ASP A 204 16.03 9.41 -13.12
N ALA A 205 15.94 9.93 -14.37
CA ALA A 205 14.70 9.97 -15.15
C ALA A 205 14.19 8.57 -15.53
N VAL A 206 15.05 7.56 -15.46
CA VAL A 206 14.65 6.16 -15.67
C VAL A 206 13.56 5.74 -14.67
N VAL A 207 13.56 6.26 -13.45
CA VAL A 207 12.60 5.87 -12.41
C VAL A 207 11.15 6.21 -12.80
N PRO A 208 10.76 7.48 -13.04
CA PRO A 208 9.39 7.82 -13.43
C PRO A 208 8.99 7.21 -14.79
N ILE A 209 9.90 7.12 -15.76
CA ILE A 209 9.59 6.55 -17.10
C ILE A 209 9.28 5.07 -16.98
N ARG A 210 10.12 4.27 -16.31
CA ARG A 210 9.86 2.83 -16.14
C ARG A 210 8.64 2.58 -15.23
N THR A 211 8.39 3.46 -14.25
CA THR A 211 7.20 3.38 -13.40
C THR A 211 5.93 3.48 -14.25
N LEU A 212 5.80 4.54 -15.06
CA LEU A 212 4.66 4.72 -15.95
C LEU A 212 4.51 3.59 -16.96
N ARG A 213 5.62 3.17 -17.58
CA ARG A 213 5.64 2.02 -18.51
C ARG A 213 5.08 0.77 -17.85
N ASN A 214 5.61 0.43 -16.68
CA ASN A 214 5.24 -0.81 -16.00
C ASN A 214 3.80 -0.77 -15.47
N ILE A 215 3.30 0.40 -15.03
CA ILE A 215 1.88 0.55 -14.65
C ILE A 215 0.98 0.31 -15.86
N SER A 216 1.30 0.87 -17.03
CA SER A 216 0.50 0.68 -18.26
C SER A 216 0.38 -0.81 -18.65
N LEU A 217 1.29 -1.65 -18.16
CA LEU A 217 1.32 -3.10 -18.36
C LEU A 217 0.82 -3.89 -17.14
N ASN A 218 0.05 -3.27 -16.25
CA ASN A 218 -0.46 -3.96 -15.05
C ASN A 218 -1.43 -5.09 -15.46
N PRO A 219 -1.39 -6.25 -14.79
CA PRO A 219 -2.25 -7.41 -15.11
C PRO A 219 -3.75 -7.11 -15.13
N ASN A 220 -4.22 -6.12 -14.39
CA ASN A 220 -5.63 -5.73 -14.33
C ASN A 220 -6.13 -5.04 -15.62
N PHE A 221 -5.22 -4.65 -16.51
CA PHE A 221 -5.58 -3.97 -17.78
C PHE A 221 -5.70 -4.91 -18.97
N GLY A 222 -5.52 -6.21 -18.77
CA GLY A 222 -5.78 -7.22 -19.79
C GLY A 222 -4.87 -7.17 -21.02
N GLY A 223 -3.76 -6.43 -20.95
CA GLY A 223 -2.89 -6.18 -22.09
C GLY A 223 -3.35 -5.05 -23.00
N GLU A 224 -4.46 -4.40 -22.69
CA GLU A 224 -4.99 -3.27 -23.47
C GLU A 224 -4.26 -1.98 -23.05
N VAL A 225 -3.52 -1.39 -23.99
CA VAL A 225 -2.77 -0.15 -23.77
C VAL A 225 -3.25 0.92 -24.73
N MET A 226 -4.02 1.88 -24.22
CA MET A 226 -4.44 3.08 -24.93
C MET A 226 -3.66 4.28 -24.42
N VAL A 227 -3.10 5.09 -25.31
CA VAL A 227 -2.25 6.25 -24.95
C VAL A 227 -2.87 7.56 -25.43
N VAL A 228 -2.92 8.57 -24.57
CA VAL A 228 -3.23 9.95 -24.94
C VAL A 228 -1.96 10.80 -24.76
N SER A 229 -1.53 11.43 -25.85
CA SER A 229 -0.35 12.25 -26.00
C SER A 229 -0.74 13.67 -26.40
N LEU A 230 0.01 14.69 -25.97
CA LEU A 230 -0.18 16.03 -26.48
C LEU A 230 0.45 16.17 -27.87
N GLY A 231 1.72 15.78 -28.03
CA GLY A 231 2.52 15.87 -29.26
C GLY A 231 3.85 16.59 -29.10
N CYS A 232 3.97 17.57 -28.19
CA CYS A 232 5.19 18.36 -27.98
C CYS A 232 5.93 18.03 -26.67
N GLU A 233 5.45 17.06 -25.89
CA GLU A 233 6.07 16.65 -24.64
C GLU A 233 7.42 15.95 -24.84
N LYS A 234 8.28 15.98 -23.82
CA LYS A 234 9.57 15.26 -23.85
C LYS A 234 9.39 13.73 -23.72
N LEU A 235 8.36 13.29 -22.99
CA LEU A 235 8.03 11.88 -22.86
C LEU A 235 7.09 11.46 -23.99
N GLN A 236 7.61 11.28 -25.19
CA GLN A 236 6.86 10.80 -26.33
C GLN A 236 6.35 9.35 -26.11
N PRO A 237 5.22 8.95 -26.72
CA PRO A 237 4.68 7.59 -26.60
C PRO A 237 5.71 6.50 -26.87
N GLU A 238 6.54 6.65 -27.88
CA GLU A 238 7.56 5.69 -28.29
C GLU A 238 8.70 5.58 -27.26
N ARG A 239 8.93 6.61 -26.45
CA ARG A 239 9.88 6.59 -25.33
C ARG A 239 9.26 5.93 -24.10
N LEU A 240 7.99 6.19 -23.86
CA LEU A 240 7.25 5.56 -22.75
C LEU A 240 7.10 4.06 -22.99
N LEU A 241 6.64 3.67 -24.17
CA LEU A 241 6.35 2.29 -24.58
C LEU A 241 7.12 1.97 -25.87
N PRO A 242 8.43 1.68 -25.81
CA PRO A 242 9.22 1.34 -26.99
C PRO A 242 8.65 0.13 -27.73
N PRO A 243 8.82 0.03 -29.06
CA PRO A 243 8.42 -1.13 -29.85
C PRO A 243 8.94 -2.44 -29.22
N GLY A 244 8.10 -3.45 -29.16
CA GLY A 244 8.40 -4.74 -28.52
C GLY A 244 8.28 -4.76 -26.98
N SER A 245 7.98 -3.63 -26.32
CA SER A 245 7.69 -3.62 -24.88
C SER A 245 6.29 -4.14 -24.53
N LEU A 246 5.42 -4.30 -25.52
CA LEU A 246 4.06 -4.81 -25.42
C LEU A 246 4.01 -6.32 -25.64
N ALA A 247 4.63 -7.09 -24.75
CA ALA A 247 4.60 -8.56 -24.80
C ALA A 247 3.19 -9.15 -24.53
N ILE A 248 2.23 -8.31 -24.14
CA ILE A 248 0.90 -8.71 -23.68
C ILE A 248 -0.14 -8.65 -24.79
N VAL A 249 0.11 -7.93 -25.88
CA VAL A 249 -0.80 -7.86 -27.03
C VAL A 249 -0.78 -9.18 -27.80
N ASP A 250 -1.95 -9.71 -28.08
CA ASP A 250 -2.14 -10.98 -28.77
C ASP A 250 -1.29 -11.07 -30.05
N GLN A 251 -0.33 -11.99 -30.08
CA GLN A 251 0.55 -12.26 -31.21
C GLN A 251 -0.19 -12.70 -32.50
N ARG A 252 -1.54 -12.78 -32.46
CA ARG A 252 -2.37 -13.17 -33.58
C ARG A 252 -2.56 -12.08 -34.64
N GLN A 253 -2.09 -10.84 -34.36
CA GLN A 253 -2.14 -9.75 -35.35
C GLN A 253 -0.78 -9.06 -35.44
N PRO A 254 0.11 -9.52 -36.34
CA PRO A 254 1.44 -8.93 -36.54
C PRO A 254 1.43 -7.45 -36.99
N GLU A 255 0.29 -6.95 -37.46
CA GLU A 255 0.12 -5.55 -37.89
C GLU A 255 -0.26 -4.61 -36.74
N ALA A 256 -0.47 -5.13 -35.53
CA ALA A 256 -0.83 -4.35 -34.33
C ALA A 256 0.41 -3.77 -33.58
N GLU A 257 1.56 -3.57 -34.25
CA GLU A 257 2.73 -2.93 -33.66
C GLU A 257 2.56 -1.41 -33.45
N ALA A 258 1.51 -0.80 -33.95
CA ALA A 258 1.21 0.59 -33.70
C ALA A 258 0.51 0.72 -32.33
N LEU A 259 1.14 1.43 -31.39
CA LEU A 259 0.47 1.89 -30.18
C LEU A 259 -0.82 2.60 -30.54
N ASP A 260 -1.92 2.27 -29.85
CA ASP A 260 -3.18 3.00 -29.99
C ASP A 260 -3.06 4.39 -29.32
N VAL A 261 -2.50 5.36 -30.07
CA VAL A 261 -2.17 6.69 -29.60
C VAL A 261 -3.12 7.73 -30.19
N VAL A 262 -3.75 8.50 -29.29
CA VAL A 262 -4.45 9.73 -29.67
C VAL A 262 -3.54 10.92 -29.39
N ARG A 263 -3.07 11.61 -30.45
CA ARG A 263 -2.24 12.84 -30.34
C ARG A 263 -3.13 14.06 -30.46
N LEU A 264 -3.23 14.85 -29.39
CA LEU A 264 -4.16 16.00 -29.36
C LEU A 264 -3.73 17.15 -30.28
N GLN A 265 -2.43 17.27 -30.62
CA GLN A 265 -1.90 18.26 -31.55
C GLN A 265 -1.93 17.81 -33.03
N ASP A 266 -2.59 16.67 -33.32
CA ASP A 266 -2.80 16.26 -34.72
C ASP A 266 -3.70 17.29 -35.44
N ASP A 267 -3.32 17.67 -36.67
CA ASP A 267 -4.06 18.61 -37.50
C ASP A 267 -5.49 18.20 -37.83
N ALA A 268 -5.81 16.90 -37.70
CA ALA A 268 -7.16 16.37 -37.83
C ALA A 268 -8.13 16.83 -36.72
N HIS A 269 -7.59 17.33 -35.58
CA HIS A 269 -8.43 17.79 -34.48
C HIS A 269 -8.82 19.27 -34.65
N VAL A 270 -10.11 19.50 -34.81
CA VAL A 270 -10.68 20.85 -34.89
C VAL A 270 -11.53 21.13 -33.66
N GLY A 271 -10.97 21.87 -32.71
CA GLY A 271 -11.61 22.23 -31.45
C GLY A 271 -11.61 21.10 -30.41
N PHE A 272 -12.01 21.44 -29.18
CA PHE A 272 -11.96 20.55 -28.02
C PHE A 272 -12.76 19.26 -28.20
N MET A 273 -13.97 19.36 -28.75
CA MET A 273 -14.85 18.17 -28.86
C MET A 273 -14.31 17.13 -29.83
N SER A 274 -13.57 17.53 -30.89
CA SER A 274 -12.96 16.55 -31.79
C SER A 274 -11.87 15.70 -31.11
N MET A 275 -11.11 16.29 -30.17
CA MET A 275 -10.14 15.58 -29.33
C MET A 275 -10.85 14.56 -28.43
N VAL A 276 -11.92 15.00 -27.76
CA VAL A 276 -12.73 14.14 -26.88
C VAL A 276 -13.32 12.96 -27.68
N GLU A 277 -13.91 13.24 -28.84
CA GLU A 277 -14.49 12.21 -29.72
C GLU A 277 -13.46 11.20 -30.23
N ALA A 278 -12.22 11.64 -30.49
CA ALA A 278 -11.12 10.77 -30.87
C ALA A 278 -10.79 9.78 -29.73
N ILE A 279 -10.69 10.29 -28.49
CA ILE A 279 -10.42 9.46 -27.30
C ILE A 279 -11.58 8.46 -27.10
N VAL A 280 -12.83 8.91 -27.13
CA VAL A 280 -14.01 8.05 -26.97
C VAL A 280 -14.07 6.96 -28.05
N ARG A 281 -13.85 7.32 -29.30
CA ARG A 281 -13.83 6.37 -30.42
C ARG A 281 -12.71 5.34 -30.29
N GLN A 282 -11.52 5.76 -29.86
CA GLN A 282 -10.37 4.86 -29.65
C GLN A 282 -10.61 3.90 -28.49
N ALA A 283 -11.34 4.30 -27.45
CA ALA A 283 -11.62 3.46 -26.28
C ALA A 283 -12.56 2.27 -26.62
N GLU A 284 -13.45 2.42 -27.60
CA GLU A 284 -14.49 1.41 -27.88
C GLU A 284 -13.93 0.05 -28.32
N PRO A 285 -12.96 -0.06 -29.24
CA PRO A 285 -12.34 -1.34 -29.59
C PRO A 285 -11.65 -2.02 -28.41
N HIS A 286 -11.01 -1.25 -27.51
CA HIS A 286 -10.41 -1.80 -26.29
C HIS A 286 -11.47 -2.39 -25.36
N LEU A 287 -12.58 -1.68 -25.15
CA LEU A 287 -13.70 -2.17 -24.35
C LEU A 287 -14.31 -3.44 -24.95
N GLN A 288 -14.46 -3.52 -26.29
CA GLN A 288 -14.94 -4.71 -26.97
C GLN A 288 -14.04 -5.93 -26.71
N ARG A 289 -12.72 -5.78 -26.76
CA ARG A 289 -11.78 -6.87 -26.47
C ARG A 289 -11.81 -7.27 -25.00
N LEU A 290 -11.81 -6.30 -24.08
CA LEU A 290 -11.91 -6.56 -22.64
C LEU A 290 -13.23 -7.26 -22.29
N ASP A 291 -14.34 -6.91 -22.93
CA ASP A 291 -15.65 -7.51 -22.66
C ASP A 291 -15.73 -9.00 -23.06
N GLN A 292 -14.79 -9.50 -23.90
CA GLN A 292 -14.70 -10.93 -24.23
C GLN A 292 -14.06 -11.76 -23.12
N ARG A 293 -13.37 -11.14 -22.18
CA ARG A 293 -12.64 -11.82 -21.11
C ARG A 293 -13.62 -12.37 -20.05
N ARG A 294 -13.26 -13.48 -19.47
CA ARG A 294 -14.02 -14.11 -18.39
C ARG A 294 -13.07 -14.48 -17.26
N ARG A 295 -13.59 -14.46 -16.05
CA ARG A 295 -12.87 -15.00 -14.89
C ARG A 295 -12.75 -16.50 -15.02
N GLU A 296 -11.61 -17.03 -14.57
CA GLU A 296 -11.36 -18.46 -14.44
C GLU A 296 -10.78 -18.75 -13.06
N THR A 297 -10.97 -19.97 -12.56
CA THR A 297 -10.38 -20.40 -11.30
C THR A 297 -8.86 -20.51 -11.44
N VAL A 298 -8.14 -19.72 -10.69
CA VAL A 298 -6.68 -19.68 -10.66
C VAL A 298 -6.16 -19.90 -9.24
N PRO A 299 -4.97 -20.51 -9.07
CA PRO A 299 -4.43 -20.74 -7.73
C PRO A 299 -4.05 -19.40 -7.06
N ALA A 300 -4.11 -19.37 -5.73
CA ALA A 300 -3.71 -18.20 -4.93
C ALA A 300 -2.27 -17.74 -5.20
N SER A 301 -1.42 -18.61 -5.76
CA SER A 301 -0.07 -18.29 -6.19
C SER A 301 0.02 -17.19 -7.27
N GLU A 302 -1.07 -16.86 -7.94
CA GLU A 302 -1.13 -15.79 -8.94
C GLU A 302 -1.40 -14.41 -8.33
N LEU A 303 -1.59 -14.32 -7.01
CA LEU A 303 -1.68 -13.04 -6.31
C LEU A 303 -0.30 -12.37 -6.24
N VAL A 304 -0.29 -11.07 -6.54
CA VAL A 304 0.83 -10.15 -6.31
C VAL A 304 0.34 -9.05 -5.38
N VAL A 305 0.66 -9.20 -4.11
CA VAL A 305 0.11 -8.36 -3.04
C VAL A 305 1.13 -7.32 -2.61
N GLY A 306 0.73 -6.04 -2.61
CA GLY A 306 1.48 -4.98 -1.97
C GLY A 306 0.97 -4.76 -0.54
N VAL A 307 1.86 -4.70 0.45
CA VAL A 307 1.50 -4.36 1.83
C VAL A 307 2.12 -3.03 2.25
N GLN A 308 1.32 -2.17 2.86
CA GLN A 308 1.72 -0.82 3.25
C GLN A 308 1.03 -0.40 4.54
N CYS A 309 1.59 0.58 5.27
CA CYS A 309 0.91 1.22 6.39
C CYS A 309 1.00 2.75 6.29
N GLY A 310 -0.12 3.43 6.44
CA GLY A 310 -0.21 4.88 6.46
C GLY A 310 -1.09 5.37 7.59
N GLY A 311 -0.81 6.61 8.09
CA GLY A 311 -1.47 7.08 9.31
C GLY A 311 -1.17 6.18 10.50
N SER A 312 0.06 5.65 10.61
CA SER A 312 0.46 4.67 11.63
C SER A 312 0.37 5.25 13.05
N ASP A 313 0.01 4.37 13.98
CA ASP A 313 -0.02 4.62 15.43
C ASP A 313 0.76 3.53 16.19
N ALA A 314 0.77 3.60 17.50
CA ALA A 314 1.47 2.61 18.32
C ALA A 314 0.85 1.20 18.24
N PHE A 315 -0.41 1.08 17.85
CA PHE A 315 -1.08 -0.21 17.63
C PHE A 315 -0.72 -0.86 16.31
N SER A 316 -0.23 -0.09 15.32
CA SER A 316 0.14 -0.63 14.01
C SER A 316 1.05 -1.85 14.12
N GLY A 317 2.09 -1.77 14.96
CA GLY A 317 3.03 -2.87 15.20
C GLY A 317 2.56 -3.91 16.23
N VAL A 318 1.36 -3.78 16.79
CA VAL A 318 0.80 -4.68 17.80
C VAL A 318 -0.35 -5.52 17.27
N THR A 319 -1.13 -4.97 16.36
CA THR A 319 -2.37 -5.58 15.85
C THR A 319 -2.34 -5.79 14.34
N ALA A 320 -2.56 -4.75 13.54
CA ALA A 320 -2.75 -4.88 12.10
C ALA A 320 -1.49 -5.36 11.37
N ASN A 321 -0.31 -4.80 11.66
CA ASN A 321 0.91 -5.21 10.97
C ASN A 321 1.33 -6.65 11.30
N PRO A 322 1.27 -7.15 12.56
CA PRO A 322 1.46 -8.58 12.84
C PRO A 322 0.45 -9.49 12.13
N ALA A 323 -0.84 -9.12 12.07
CA ALA A 323 -1.85 -9.89 11.36
C ALA A 323 -1.58 -9.91 9.84
N VAL A 324 -1.17 -8.78 9.25
CA VAL A 324 -0.71 -8.72 7.86
C VAL A 324 0.54 -9.58 7.68
N GLY A 325 1.50 -9.56 8.62
CA GLY A 325 2.69 -10.41 8.57
C GLY A 325 2.37 -11.90 8.58
N PHE A 326 1.45 -12.33 9.43
CA PHE A 326 0.96 -13.70 9.42
C PHE A 326 0.29 -14.04 8.09
N CYS A 327 -0.54 -13.16 7.55
CA CYS A 327 -1.16 -13.32 6.24
C CYS A 327 -0.11 -13.34 5.11
N THR A 328 0.96 -12.55 5.20
CA THR A 328 2.11 -12.59 4.29
C THR A 328 2.73 -13.98 4.25
N ASP A 329 2.94 -14.60 5.40
CA ASP A 329 3.46 -15.96 5.47
C ASP A 329 2.49 -16.99 4.86
N LEU A 330 1.18 -16.82 5.02
CA LEU A 330 0.17 -17.67 4.35
C LEU A 330 0.24 -17.51 2.83
N LEU A 331 0.35 -16.29 2.32
CA LEU A 331 0.46 -15.99 0.89
C LEU A 331 1.74 -16.60 0.28
N VAL A 332 2.88 -16.43 0.94
CA VAL A 332 4.16 -17.02 0.49
C VAL A 332 4.07 -18.56 0.47
N ARG A 333 3.45 -19.17 1.48
CA ARG A 333 3.18 -20.62 1.52
C ARG A 333 2.24 -21.09 0.42
N ALA A 334 1.30 -20.22 -0.01
CA ALA A 334 0.42 -20.48 -1.16
C ALA A 334 1.11 -20.25 -2.52
N GLY A 335 2.39 -19.84 -2.52
CA GLY A 335 3.18 -19.56 -3.73
C GLY A 335 2.97 -18.16 -4.31
N ALA A 336 2.23 -17.30 -3.63
CA ALA A 336 2.00 -15.91 -4.04
C ALA A 336 3.25 -15.03 -3.87
N SER A 337 3.20 -13.85 -4.47
CA SER A 337 4.21 -12.82 -4.28
C SER A 337 3.71 -11.72 -3.36
N VAL A 338 4.53 -11.34 -2.39
CA VAL A 338 4.21 -10.24 -1.46
C VAL A 338 5.33 -9.22 -1.49
N MET A 339 4.97 -7.95 -1.64
CA MET A 339 5.89 -6.83 -1.58
C MET A 339 5.65 -6.01 -0.32
N PHE A 340 6.70 -5.83 0.48
CA PHE A 340 6.75 -4.82 1.53
C PHE A 340 7.75 -3.72 1.13
N SER A 341 7.58 -2.52 1.63
CA SER A 341 8.21 -1.32 1.06
C SER A 341 8.61 -0.32 2.14
N GLU A 342 8.86 0.94 1.69
CA GLU A 342 9.07 2.12 2.55
C GLU A 342 10.42 2.12 3.26
N VAL A 343 11.48 2.50 2.50
CA VAL A 343 12.88 2.43 2.92
C VAL A 343 13.12 3.02 4.31
N THR A 344 12.61 4.23 4.59
CA THR A 344 12.77 4.86 5.91
C THR A 344 12.11 4.08 7.04
N GLU A 345 11.04 3.34 6.74
CA GLU A 345 10.27 2.56 7.72
C GLU A 345 10.85 1.17 8.01
N VAL A 346 11.94 0.80 7.37
CA VAL A 346 12.66 -0.45 7.64
C VAL A 346 14.15 -0.22 7.90
N ARG A 347 14.63 1.02 7.68
CA ARG A 347 16.06 1.38 7.74
C ARG A 347 16.72 1.05 9.08
N ASP A 348 16.01 1.27 10.18
CA ASP A 348 16.53 1.02 11.54
C ASP A 348 16.47 -0.45 12.00
N GLY A 349 15.89 -1.34 11.19
CA GLY A 349 15.87 -2.79 11.41
C GLY A 349 16.46 -3.56 10.24
N ILE A 350 17.35 -2.93 9.48
CA ILE A 350 17.96 -3.53 8.28
C ILE A 350 18.72 -4.83 8.60
N ASP A 351 19.29 -4.96 9.79
CA ASP A 351 19.96 -6.16 10.27
C ASP A 351 19.03 -7.39 10.30
N GLN A 352 17.76 -7.20 10.70
CA GLN A 352 16.75 -8.26 10.70
C GLN A 352 16.39 -8.69 9.27
N LEU A 353 16.42 -7.76 8.31
CA LEU A 353 16.09 -8.03 6.92
C LEU A 353 17.25 -8.73 6.19
N THR A 354 18.48 -8.21 6.35
CA THR A 354 19.66 -8.81 5.73
C THR A 354 19.96 -10.20 6.29
N ALA A 355 19.75 -10.41 7.60
CA ALA A 355 19.86 -11.74 8.22
C ALA A 355 18.91 -12.76 7.58
N ARG A 356 17.70 -12.36 7.22
CA ARG A 356 16.60 -13.17 6.69
C ARG A 356 16.57 -13.24 5.16
N ALA A 357 17.54 -12.64 4.47
CA ALA A 357 17.66 -12.72 3.02
C ALA A 357 17.93 -14.17 2.56
N SER A 358 17.46 -14.56 1.38
CA SER A 358 17.66 -15.91 0.82
C SER A 358 19.11 -16.19 0.48
N THR A 359 19.84 -15.15 0.07
CA THR A 359 21.25 -15.22 -0.30
C THR A 359 22.00 -13.96 0.13
N PRO A 360 23.34 -14.01 0.26
CA PRO A 360 24.15 -12.80 0.50
C PRO A 360 23.94 -11.71 -0.57
N ALA A 361 23.67 -12.09 -1.82
CA ALA A 361 23.40 -11.15 -2.91
C ALA A 361 22.08 -10.37 -2.67
N VAL A 362 21.03 -11.03 -2.19
CA VAL A 362 19.77 -10.37 -1.82
C VAL A 362 19.98 -9.45 -0.60
N ALA A 363 20.78 -9.87 0.39
CA ALA A 363 21.14 -9.03 1.51
C ALA A 363 21.91 -7.78 1.08
N GLN A 364 22.86 -7.92 0.16
CA GLN A 364 23.60 -6.78 -0.40
C GLN A 364 22.67 -5.83 -1.16
N ALA A 365 21.75 -6.36 -1.97
CA ALA A 365 20.77 -5.53 -2.68
C ALA A 365 19.89 -4.72 -1.72
N LEU A 366 19.52 -5.26 -0.55
CA LEU A 366 18.83 -4.49 0.51
C LEU A 366 19.70 -3.32 0.99
N ILE A 367 20.97 -3.59 1.29
CA ILE A 367 21.94 -2.57 1.75
C ILE A 367 22.10 -1.47 0.68
N ASP A 368 22.21 -1.85 -0.59
CA ASP A 368 22.38 -0.92 -1.70
C ASP A 368 21.16 0.04 -1.82
N GLN A 369 19.93 -0.46 -1.65
CA GLN A 369 18.74 0.38 -1.67
C GLN A 369 18.71 1.33 -0.46
N MET A 370 19.12 0.89 0.73
CA MET A 370 19.21 1.77 1.90
C MET A 370 20.25 2.87 1.68
N ALA A 371 21.45 2.51 1.20
CA ALA A 371 22.53 3.46 0.93
C ALA A 371 22.14 4.49 -0.14
N TRP A 372 21.50 4.04 -1.22
CA TRP A 372 21.01 4.93 -2.28
C TRP A 372 19.98 5.92 -1.74
N TYR A 373 19.07 5.45 -0.90
CA TYR A 373 18.01 6.30 -0.35
C TYR A 373 18.54 7.27 0.71
N ASP A 374 19.49 6.84 1.57
CA ASP A 374 20.19 7.74 2.50
C ASP A 374 20.90 8.88 1.72
N ALA A 375 21.59 8.55 0.62
CA ALA A 375 22.22 9.55 -0.25
C ALA A 375 21.19 10.48 -0.93
N TYR A 376 20.03 9.96 -1.32
CA TYR A 376 18.93 10.75 -1.86
C TYR A 376 18.42 11.78 -0.83
N LEU A 377 18.19 11.37 0.41
CA LEU A 377 17.75 12.28 1.48
C LEU A 377 18.81 13.34 1.78
N GLN A 378 20.10 12.96 1.83
CA GLN A 378 21.21 13.89 2.08
C GLN A 378 21.30 14.99 1.00
N ARG A 379 21.00 14.71 -0.25
CA ARG A 379 20.91 15.73 -1.32
C ARG A 379 19.91 16.82 -0.99
N GLY A 380 18.83 16.47 -0.28
CA GLY A 380 17.80 17.39 0.21
C GLY A 380 18.08 17.96 1.61
N SER A 381 19.28 17.76 2.16
CA SER A 381 19.62 18.13 3.56
C SER A 381 18.65 17.55 4.59
N ALA A 382 18.17 16.34 4.34
CA ALA A 382 17.25 15.58 5.18
C ALA A 382 17.84 14.22 5.56
N ASP A 383 17.26 13.61 6.55
CA ASP A 383 17.53 12.23 6.96
C ASP A 383 16.22 11.51 7.37
N ARG A 384 16.34 10.26 7.80
CA ARG A 384 15.20 9.42 8.19
C ARG A 384 14.34 10.01 9.30
N SER A 385 14.88 10.92 10.14
CA SER A 385 14.17 11.53 11.27
C SER A 385 13.00 12.41 10.83
N ALA A 386 12.99 12.84 9.56
CA ALA A 386 11.87 13.58 8.97
C ALA A 386 10.59 12.71 8.89
N ASN A 387 10.71 11.38 8.95
CA ASN A 387 9.57 10.48 8.97
C ASN A 387 9.15 10.14 10.40
N THR A 388 8.28 10.95 10.95
CA THR A 388 7.22 10.71 11.92
C THR A 388 6.38 11.96 11.95
N THR A 389 5.19 11.84 11.37
CA THR A 389 4.26 12.96 11.29
C THR A 389 3.74 13.35 12.68
N PRO A 390 3.21 14.57 12.86
CA PRO A 390 2.52 14.92 14.09
C PRO A 390 1.39 13.93 14.44
N GLY A 391 0.67 13.41 13.44
CA GLY A 391 -0.37 12.39 13.63
C GLY A 391 0.16 11.06 14.18
N ASN A 392 1.36 10.61 13.72
CA ASN A 392 2.01 9.42 14.27
C ASN A 392 2.35 9.62 15.76
N LYS A 393 2.87 10.79 16.14
CA LYS A 393 3.19 11.13 17.53
C LYS A 393 1.96 11.21 18.41
N GLN A 394 0.87 11.82 17.91
CA GLN A 394 -0.44 11.80 18.58
C GLN A 394 -1.01 10.38 18.75
N GLY A 395 -0.67 9.46 17.83
CA GLY A 395 -1.00 8.03 17.90
C GLY A 395 -0.06 7.23 18.81
N GLY A 396 0.87 7.87 19.53
CA GLY A 396 1.75 7.25 20.52
C GLY A 396 3.13 6.82 20.02
N LEU A 397 3.48 7.02 18.73
CA LEU A 397 4.83 6.77 18.22
C LEU A 397 5.77 7.91 18.61
N SER A 398 7.00 7.58 19.03
CA SER A 398 7.98 8.57 19.45
C SER A 398 8.88 9.06 18.31
N ASN A 399 9.34 8.15 17.46
CA ASN A 399 10.28 8.42 16.37
C ASN A 399 10.25 7.34 15.30
N ILE A 400 11.10 7.48 14.27
CA ILE A 400 11.16 6.55 13.15
C ILE A 400 11.69 5.17 13.54
N THR A 401 12.59 5.07 14.54
CA THR A 401 13.10 3.78 15.02
C THR A 401 11.97 2.92 15.59
N GLU A 402 11.12 3.50 16.45
CA GLU A 402 9.95 2.81 16.99
C GLU A 402 8.96 2.43 15.86
N LYS A 403 8.72 3.35 14.91
CA LYS A 403 7.85 3.11 13.77
C LYS A 403 8.36 1.97 12.89
N ALA A 404 9.68 1.93 12.62
CA ALA A 404 10.30 0.91 11.80
C ALA A 404 10.14 -0.50 12.39
N MET A 405 10.33 -0.66 13.69
CA MET A 405 10.13 -1.97 14.35
C MET A 405 8.68 -2.48 14.20
N GLY A 406 7.70 -1.58 14.31
CA GLY A 406 6.30 -1.92 14.06
C GLY A 406 5.95 -2.09 12.58
N SER A 407 6.73 -1.52 11.67
CA SER A 407 6.51 -1.62 10.21
C SER A 407 7.05 -2.92 9.63
N ILE A 408 8.24 -3.34 10.02
CA ILE A 408 8.92 -4.55 9.51
C ILE A 408 8.05 -5.80 9.69
N VAL A 409 7.28 -5.90 10.76
CA VAL A 409 6.47 -7.09 11.07
C VAL A 409 5.40 -7.40 10.02
N LYS A 410 5.00 -6.44 9.16
CA LYS A 410 4.12 -6.68 8.00
C LYS A 410 4.69 -7.72 7.05
N SER A 411 6.02 -7.83 6.99
CA SER A 411 6.71 -8.76 6.10
C SER A 411 6.70 -10.20 6.58
N GLY A 412 6.06 -10.50 7.71
CA GLY A 412 6.01 -11.84 8.29
C GLY A 412 7.39 -12.40 8.66
N THR A 413 7.51 -13.72 8.61
CA THR A 413 8.73 -14.47 8.95
C THR A 413 9.41 -15.12 7.75
N ALA A 414 8.78 -15.10 6.57
CA ALA A 414 9.30 -15.73 5.36
C ALA A 414 10.67 -15.16 4.94
N THR A 415 11.46 -15.97 4.24
CA THR A 415 12.72 -15.55 3.64
C THR A 415 12.49 -14.49 2.56
N ILE A 416 13.30 -13.43 2.56
CA ILE A 416 13.26 -12.40 1.52
C ILE A 416 13.97 -12.92 0.28
N THR A 417 13.23 -13.11 -0.82
CA THR A 417 13.71 -13.72 -2.06
C THR A 417 14.10 -12.71 -3.12
N GLY A 418 13.69 -11.46 -2.99
CA GLY A 418 13.97 -10.42 -3.99
C GLY A 418 14.03 -9.01 -3.40
N VAL A 419 14.66 -8.13 -4.17
CA VAL A 419 14.72 -6.67 -3.92
C VAL A 419 14.46 -5.95 -5.25
N LEU A 420 13.61 -4.94 -5.22
CA LEU A 420 13.31 -4.10 -6.38
C LEU A 420 13.79 -2.67 -6.13
N ALA A 421 14.45 -2.08 -7.09
CA ALA A 421 14.65 -0.65 -7.13
C ALA A 421 13.33 0.08 -7.51
N PRO A 422 13.20 1.39 -7.19
CA PRO A 422 11.97 2.12 -7.46
C PRO A 422 11.50 2.01 -8.93
N GLY A 423 10.28 1.52 -9.15
CA GLY A 423 9.66 1.35 -10.47
C GLY A 423 10.02 0.05 -11.21
N ASP A 424 10.86 -0.83 -10.65
CA ASP A 424 11.16 -2.14 -11.25
C ASP A 424 9.94 -3.07 -11.22
N LYS A 425 9.83 -3.93 -12.24
CA LYS A 425 8.82 -4.99 -12.30
C LYS A 425 9.27 -6.21 -11.49
N LEU A 426 8.33 -6.85 -10.79
CA LEU A 426 8.58 -8.07 -10.03
C LEU A 426 9.03 -9.21 -10.95
N LYS A 427 10.08 -9.93 -10.55
CA LYS A 427 10.69 -11.03 -11.34
C LYS A 427 10.71 -12.36 -10.59
N THR A 428 10.53 -12.33 -9.27
CA THR A 428 10.63 -13.52 -8.40
C THR A 428 9.36 -13.69 -7.59
N ARG A 429 8.97 -14.93 -7.32
CA ARG A 429 7.88 -15.24 -6.39
C ARG A 429 8.38 -15.22 -4.94
N GLY A 430 7.45 -15.09 -4.00
CA GLY A 430 7.72 -15.06 -2.57
C GLY A 430 7.78 -13.64 -2.00
N LEU A 431 8.53 -13.46 -0.93
CA LEU A 431 8.63 -12.17 -0.23
C LEU A 431 9.71 -11.29 -0.87
N THR A 432 9.32 -10.10 -1.31
CA THR A 432 10.21 -9.13 -1.98
C THR A 432 10.17 -7.78 -1.25
N PHE A 433 11.33 -7.17 -1.03
CA PHE A 433 11.42 -5.77 -0.63
C PHE A 433 11.38 -4.89 -1.88
N ALA A 434 10.37 -4.05 -2.01
CA ALA A 434 10.27 -3.06 -3.08
C ALA A 434 10.63 -1.67 -2.53
N ALA A 435 11.79 -1.15 -2.92
CA ALA A 435 12.28 0.13 -2.41
C ALA A 435 11.39 1.29 -2.85
N THR A 436 10.83 2.01 -1.87
CA THR A 436 9.99 3.20 -2.10
C THR A 436 10.26 4.25 -1.04
N PRO A 437 10.00 5.54 -1.31
CA PRO A 437 9.78 6.51 -0.25
C PRO A 437 8.64 6.07 0.68
N ALA A 438 8.68 6.52 1.94
CA ALA A 438 7.59 6.34 2.90
C ALA A 438 6.52 7.42 2.69
N SER A 439 5.85 7.35 1.55
CA SER A 439 4.75 8.21 1.13
C SER A 439 3.67 7.31 0.54
N ASP A 440 2.46 7.37 1.10
CA ASP A 440 1.37 6.43 0.79
C ASP A 440 1.15 6.26 -0.72
N PHE A 441 1.00 7.38 -1.45
CA PHE A 441 0.71 7.33 -2.88
C PHE A 441 1.92 7.00 -3.75
N ILE A 442 3.13 7.46 -3.37
CA ILE A 442 4.35 7.09 -4.09
C ILE A 442 4.61 5.59 -3.94
N CYS A 443 4.46 5.06 -2.73
CA CYS A 443 4.64 3.63 -2.46
C CYS A 443 3.64 2.80 -3.27
N GLY A 444 2.34 3.10 -3.21
CA GLY A 444 1.31 2.40 -3.98
C GLY A 444 1.54 2.48 -5.48
N THR A 445 1.95 3.65 -6.00
CA THR A 445 2.28 3.84 -7.42
C THR A 445 3.46 2.95 -7.85
N LEU A 446 4.52 2.87 -7.04
CA LEU A 446 5.68 2.01 -7.34
C LEU A 446 5.35 0.52 -7.21
N GLN A 447 4.48 0.13 -6.27
CA GLN A 447 4.00 -1.25 -6.18
C GLN A 447 3.09 -1.63 -7.35
N LEU A 448 2.27 -0.69 -7.88
CA LEU A 448 1.52 -0.90 -9.13
C LEU A 448 2.46 -1.18 -10.31
N ALA A 449 3.55 -0.41 -10.42
CA ALA A 449 4.57 -0.61 -11.45
C ALA A 449 5.26 -1.98 -11.33
N ALA A 450 5.40 -2.51 -10.11
CA ALA A 450 5.95 -3.84 -9.89
C ALA A 450 5.01 -4.98 -10.33
N GLY A 451 3.75 -4.67 -10.66
CA GLY A 451 2.74 -5.65 -11.12
C GLY A 451 1.76 -6.08 -10.04
N MET A 452 1.61 -5.30 -8.96
CA MET A 452 0.62 -5.53 -7.91
C MET A 452 -0.78 -5.67 -8.49
N ASN A 453 -1.52 -6.72 -8.10
CA ASN A 453 -2.91 -6.93 -8.47
C ASN A 453 -3.89 -6.87 -7.29
N LEU A 454 -3.38 -6.74 -6.06
CA LEU A 454 -4.16 -6.54 -4.84
C LEU A 454 -3.33 -5.78 -3.81
N HIS A 455 -3.94 -4.83 -3.10
CA HIS A 455 -3.27 -3.99 -2.11
C HIS A 455 -3.87 -4.16 -0.72
N VAL A 456 -3.01 -4.24 0.31
CA VAL A 456 -3.39 -4.21 1.73
C VAL A 456 -2.78 -3.00 2.41
N PHE A 457 -3.64 -2.19 3.00
CA PHE A 457 -3.25 -0.93 3.63
C PHE A 457 -3.68 -0.90 5.10
N THR A 458 -2.73 -0.94 6.03
CA THR A 458 -3.04 -0.82 7.46
C THR A 458 -3.04 0.64 7.90
N THR A 459 -3.93 1.01 8.81
CA THR A 459 -4.01 2.38 9.33
C THR A 459 -4.49 2.45 10.77
N GLY A 460 -3.85 3.30 11.56
CA GLY A 460 -4.25 3.59 12.95
C GLY A 460 -5.03 4.89 13.10
N ARG A 461 -4.79 5.86 12.20
CA ARG A 461 -5.47 7.16 12.22
C ARG A 461 -6.65 7.23 11.27
N GLY A 462 -6.73 6.28 10.33
CA GLY A 462 -7.68 6.27 9.24
C GLY A 462 -7.19 7.04 8.01
N THR A 463 -7.59 6.57 6.83
CA THR A 463 -7.30 7.22 5.55
C THR A 463 -8.36 6.86 4.51
N PRO A 464 -8.77 7.81 3.64
CA PRO A 464 -9.61 7.52 2.48
C PRO A 464 -8.78 7.02 1.27
N TYR A 465 -7.55 6.55 1.48
CA TYR A 465 -6.66 6.06 0.43
C TYR A 465 -7.34 5.01 -0.46
N GLY A 466 -7.15 5.13 -1.76
CA GLY A 466 -7.60 4.19 -2.79
C GLY A 466 -6.78 4.31 -4.06
N LEU A 467 -6.71 3.22 -4.84
CA LEU A 467 -6.04 3.15 -6.13
C LEU A 467 -7.06 2.71 -7.19
N ALA A 468 -7.07 3.41 -8.34
CA ALA A 468 -8.01 3.09 -9.42
C ALA A 468 -7.72 1.74 -10.10
N ALA A 469 -6.43 1.34 -10.12
CA ALA A 469 -5.96 0.19 -10.89
C ALA A 469 -6.08 -1.16 -10.17
N VAL A 470 -6.21 -1.16 -8.83
CA VAL A 470 -6.27 -2.37 -8.00
C VAL A 470 -7.19 -2.18 -6.80
N PRO A 471 -7.84 -3.23 -6.29
CA PRO A 471 -8.57 -3.16 -5.05
C PRO A 471 -7.64 -2.91 -3.87
N VAL A 472 -8.08 -2.08 -2.92
CA VAL A 472 -7.34 -1.73 -1.70
C VAL A 472 -8.13 -2.18 -0.48
N ILE A 473 -7.63 -3.18 0.24
CA ILE A 473 -8.19 -3.64 1.51
C ILE A 473 -7.59 -2.80 2.64
N LYS A 474 -8.42 -2.05 3.36
CA LYS A 474 -8.00 -1.24 4.50
C LYS A 474 -8.23 -1.96 5.83
N VAL A 475 -7.16 -2.06 6.64
CA VAL A 475 -7.16 -2.76 7.92
C VAL A 475 -6.98 -1.76 9.05
N ALA A 476 -7.98 -1.64 9.91
CA ALA A 476 -7.92 -0.78 11.09
C ALA A 476 -7.10 -1.42 12.21
N THR A 477 -6.20 -0.65 12.85
CA THR A 477 -5.39 -1.12 13.97
C THR A 477 -6.17 -1.21 15.28
N ARG A 478 -7.31 -0.49 15.39
CA ARG A 478 -8.12 -0.36 16.61
C ARG A 478 -9.60 -0.49 16.31
N SER A 479 -10.35 -1.10 17.23
CA SER A 479 -11.79 -1.31 17.06
C SER A 479 -12.61 -0.02 17.09
N ASP A 480 -12.18 1.02 17.82
CA ASP A 480 -12.82 2.33 17.79
C ASP A 480 -12.71 3.01 16.42
N LEU A 481 -11.57 2.86 15.74
CA LEU A 481 -11.40 3.33 14.37
C LEU A 481 -12.31 2.56 13.41
N ALA A 482 -12.35 1.24 13.51
CA ALA A 482 -13.21 0.41 12.65
C ALA A 482 -14.69 0.75 12.83
N ARG A 483 -15.16 1.02 14.07
CA ARG A 483 -16.53 1.47 14.34
C ARG A 483 -16.80 2.85 13.76
N ARG A 484 -15.89 3.80 13.97
CA ARG A 484 -16.09 5.20 13.55
C ARG A 484 -16.03 5.36 12.02
N TRP A 485 -15.20 4.56 11.34
CA TRP A 485 -15.00 4.57 9.90
C TRP A 485 -15.44 3.25 9.27
N HIS A 486 -16.60 2.75 9.69
CA HIS A 486 -17.17 1.46 9.32
C HIS A 486 -17.40 1.28 7.81
N ASP A 487 -17.52 2.38 7.08
CA ASP A 487 -17.70 2.46 5.63
C ASP A 487 -16.41 2.82 4.87
N LEU A 488 -15.26 2.73 5.54
CA LEU A 488 -13.94 2.93 4.95
C LEU A 488 -12.94 1.83 5.34
N MET A 489 -13.20 1.09 6.42
CA MET A 489 -12.34 0.01 6.90
C MET A 489 -12.95 -1.35 6.53
N ASP A 490 -12.17 -2.19 5.83
CA ASP A 490 -12.62 -3.51 5.36
C ASP A 490 -12.42 -4.60 6.42
N LEU A 491 -11.45 -4.42 7.34
CA LEU A 491 -11.13 -5.38 8.39
C LEU A 491 -10.73 -4.67 9.70
N ASN A 492 -11.20 -5.21 10.82
CA ASN A 492 -10.86 -4.74 12.17
C ASN A 492 -9.79 -5.64 12.80
N ALA A 493 -8.54 -5.20 12.85
CA ALA A 493 -7.50 -5.88 13.61
C ALA A 493 -7.41 -5.43 15.09
N GLY A 494 -8.20 -4.42 15.48
CA GLY A 494 -8.27 -3.96 16.88
C GLY A 494 -8.78 -5.03 17.84
N SER A 495 -9.54 -6.01 17.34
CA SER A 495 -9.99 -7.20 18.09
C SER A 495 -8.84 -7.97 18.78
N ILE A 496 -7.62 -7.86 18.25
CA ILE A 496 -6.41 -8.44 18.86
C ILE A 496 -6.09 -7.70 20.17
N ALA A 497 -6.10 -6.38 20.17
CA ALA A 497 -5.87 -5.58 21.38
C ALA A 497 -7.02 -5.68 22.38
N ASP A 498 -8.25 -5.91 21.90
CA ASP A 498 -9.43 -6.16 22.74
C ASP A 498 -9.40 -7.56 23.38
N GLY A 499 -8.50 -8.46 22.95
CA GLY A 499 -8.41 -9.83 23.42
C GLY A 499 -9.50 -10.78 22.89
N SER A 500 -10.27 -10.34 21.87
CA SER A 500 -11.36 -11.14 21.28
C SER A 500 -10.93 -11.96 20.06
N ALA A 501 -9.74 -11.74 19.52
CA ALA A 501 -9.15 -12.52 18.44
C ALA A 501 -7.63 -12.60 18.60
N SER A 502 -7.02 -13.65 18.05
CA SER A 502 -5.56 -13.76 17.94
C SER A 502 -5.04 -13.09 16.65
N ILE A 503 -3.73 -12.92 16.55
CA ILE A 503 -3.07 -12.47 15.32
C ILE A 503 -3.36 -13.44 14.17
N GLU A 504 -3.33 -14.73 14.46
CA GLU A 504 -3.62 -15.80 13.51
C GLU A 504 -5.06 -15.74 13.00
N ASP A 505 -6.03 -15.54 13.89
CA ASP A 505 -7.45 -15.43 13.50
C ASP A 505 -7.67 -14.30 12.51
N VAL A 506 -7.15 -13.11 12.83
CA VAL A 506 -7.26 -11.93 11.95
C VAL A 506 -6.45 -12.12 10.66
N GLY A 507 -5.28 -12.74 10.73
CA GLY A 507 -4.47 -13.06 9.55
C GLY A 507 -5.18 -14.02 8.60
N TRP A 508 -5.86 -15.04 9.10
CA TRP A 508 -6.70 -15.93 8.30
C TRP A 508 -7.96 -15.25 7.75
N GLN A 509 -8.58 -14.35 8.52
CA GLN A 509 -9.69 -13.54 8.02
C GLN A 509 -9.24 -12.68 6.85
N LEU A 510 -8.08 -12.02 6.96
CA LEU A 510 -7.50 -11.21 5.89
C LEU A 510 -7.20 -12.05 4.65
N PHE A 511 -6.59 -13.23 4.81
CA PHE A 511 -6.28 -14.12 3.69
C PHE A 511 -7.54 -14.52 2.91
N ARG A 512 -8.62 -14.90 3.60
CA ARG A 512 -9.91 -15.24 2.97
C ARG A 512 -10.53 -14.03 2.30
N LEU A 513 -10.53 -12.86 2.97
CA LEU A 513 -11.01 -11.61 2.41
C LEU A 513 -10.28 -11.26 1.10
N MET A 514 -8.96 -11.46 1.05
CA MET A 514 -8.18 -11.24 -0.18
C MET A 514 -8.66 -12.12 -1.32
N LEU A 515 -8.94 -13.40 -1.09
CA LEU A 515 -9.44 -14.31 -2.12
C LEU A 515 -10.86 -13.90 -2.60
N ASP A 516 -11.71 -13.41 -1.71
CA ASP A 516 -13.05 -12.94 -2.05
C ASP A 516 -13.00 -11.63 -2.84
N VAL A 517 -12.14 -10.70 -2.42
CA VAL A 517 -11.91 -9.43 -3.13
C VAL A 517 -11.27 -9.68 -4.50
N ALA A 518 -10.24 -10.53 -4.59
CA ALA A 518 -9.59 -10.89 -5.84
C ALA A 518 -10.56 -11.53 -6.83
N SER A 519 -11.51 -12.36 -6.34
CA SER A 519 -12.56 -13.00 -7.13
C SER A 519 -13.68 -12.05 -7.56
N GLY A 520 -13.72 -10.81 -7.04
CA GLY A 520 -14.83 -9.89 -7.25
C GLY A 520 -16.12 -10.27 -6.51
N ARG A 521 -16.07 -11.26 -5.60
CA ARG A 521 -17.21 -11.63 -4.73
C ARG A 521 -17.51 -10.56 -3.69
N GLN A 522 -16.49 -9.83 -3.27
CA GLN A 522 -16.59 -8.70 -2.36
C GLN A 522 -15.86 -7.49 -2.93
N LYS A 523 -16.49 -6.31 -2.89
CA LYS A 523 -15.85 -5.03 -3.17
C LYS A 523 -15.29 -4.45 -1.88
N THR A 524 -14.13 -3.81 -1.99
CA THR A 524 -13.59 -3.01 -0.89
C THR A 524 -14.35 -1.70 -0.75
N TRP A 525 -14.31 -1.06 0.41
CA TRP A 525 -14.88 0.27 0.59
C TRP A 525 -14.25 1.31 -0.33
N ALA A 526 -12.96 1.17 -0.64
CA ALA A 526 -12.30 2.05 -1.61
C ALA A 526 -12.94 1.94 -3.00
N GLU A 527 -13.25 0.74 -3.46
CA GLU A 527 -13.95 0.52 -4.73
C GLU A 527 -15.43 0.97 -4.66
N HIS A 528 -16.09 0.72 -3.53
CA HIS A 528 -17.49 1.12 -3.34
C HIS A 528 -17.68 2.64 -3.50
N TRP A 529 -16.78 3.42 -2.92
CA TRP A 529 -16.82 4.89 -2.98
C TRP A 529 -16.08 5.47 -4.19
N GLY A 530 -15.44 4.65 -5.03
CA GLY A 530 -14.62 5.12 -6.15
C GLY A 530 -13.47 6.02 -5.70
N LEU A 531 -12.76 5.63 -4.62
CA LEU A 531 -11.63 6.40 -4.08
C LEU A 531 -10.41 6.24 -4.99
N HIS A 532 -10.43 7.01 -6.07
CA HIS A 532 -9.39 7.00 -7.10
C HIS A 532 -8.49 8.22 -6.93
N ASN A 533 -7.28 7.99 -6.48
CA ASN A 533 -6.27 9.04 -6.36
C ASN A 533 -5.35 9.03 -7.60
N ALA A 534 -4.94 10.21 -8.03
CA ALA A 534 -3.95 10.35 -9.10
C ALA A 534 -2.64 9.64 -8.73
N LEU A 535 -1.90 9.15 -9.72
CA LEU A 535 -0.59 8.56 -9.54
C LEU A 535 0.41 9.61 -9.05
N VAL A 536 1.17 9.29 -8.01
CA VAL A 536 2.24 10.15 -7.52
C VAL A 536 3.58 9.49 -7.85
N LEU A 537 4.24 10.03 -8.87
CA LEU A 537 5.51 9.49 -9.34
C LEU A 537 6.66 9.89 -8.43
N PHE A 538 7.54 8.94 -8.15
CA PHE A 538 8.85 9.24 -7.58
C PHE A 538 9.77 9.74 -8.70
N ASN A 539 10.10 11.03 -8.67
CA ASN A 539 10.99 11.66 -9.65
C ASN A 539 12.23 12.22 -8.94
N PRO A 540 13.33 11.46 -8.85
CA PRO A 540 14.58 11.97 -8.29
C PRO A 540 15.40 12.81 -9.28
N ALA A 541 15.00 12.89 -10.57
CA ALA A 541 15.67 13.69 -11.58
C ALA A 541 15.30 15.19 -11.48
N PRO A 542 16.18 16.11 -11.93
CA PRO A 542 15.88 17.53 -11.94
C PRO A 542 14.70 17.89 -12.85
N VAL A 543 13.98 18.93 -12.48
CA VAL A 543 13.02 19.63 -13.34
C VAL A 543 13.73 20.81 -13.99
N THR A 544 13.48 21.06 -15.30
CA THR A 544 14.14 22.12 -16.11
C THR A 544 13.17 23.21 -16.52
#